data_3e19bf846a6ab0204b24507dfc2685dc
#
_entry.id   3e19bf846a6ab0204b24507dfc2685dc
#
_cell.length_a   1.000
_cell.length_b   1.000
_cell.length_c   1.000
_cell.angle_alpha   90.00
_cell.angle_beta   90.00
_cell.angle_gamma   90.00
#
_symmetry.space_group_name_H-M   'P 1'
#
loop_
_entity.id
_entity.type
_entity.pdbx_description
1 polymer ?
#
loop_
_entity_poly.entity_id
_entity_poly.type
_entity_poly.pdbx_seq_one_letter_code
_entity_poly.pdbx_strand_id
1 'polypeptide(L)'
;MNITIKNFGPVRDFTINLNKDFHLLVGKNNIGKSYAITAVYLIVKSFQEMSSHSNPFGFRHQFLYDDTLSPDGIQETTEELSALAKKLKPREEVDIKNYVLKDVKNTFEAIFLQRLKNSFANTFTSLDNLRNRYSNETPSITIDYNGMEFEIIINDERFEIKKFN
;
A
#
# COMPACT_ATOMS: atom_id res chain seq x y z
N MET A 1 -13.51 -6.59 -0.42
CA MET A 1 -12.13 -6.33 0.07
C MET A 1 -11.83 -7.28 1.21
N ASN A 2 -10.77 -8.07 1.08
CA ASN A 2 -10.26 -8.92 2.16
C ASN A 2 -8.93 -8.37 2.64
N ILE A 3 -8.71 -8.36 3.95
CA ILE A 3 -7.43 -7.96 4.54
C ILE A 3 -6.96 -9.10 5.44
N THR A 4 -5.76 -9.58 5.20
CA THR A 4 -5.08 -10.59 6.04
C THR A 4 -3.82 -9.97 6.64
N ILE A 5 -3.69 -10.08 7.96
CA ILE A 5 -2.55 -9.55 8.73
C ILE A 5 -1.87 -10.71 9.42
N LYS A 6 -0.56 -10.88 9.20
CA LYS A 6 0.22 -11.97 9.80
C LYS A 6 1.43 -11.43 10.54
N ASN A 7 1.75 -12.07 11.65
CA ASN A 7 2.95 -11.81 12.48
C ASN A 7 3.11 -10.34 12.91
N PHE A 8 1.98 -9.66 13.15
CA PHE A 8 1.91 -8.24 13.42
C PHE A 8 1.65 -7.96 14.90
N GLY A 9 2.67 -7.53 15.65
CA GLY A 9 2.59 -7.34 17.09
C GLY A 9 2.09 -8.60 17.81
N PRO A 10 1.03 -8.53 18.60
CA PRO A 10 0.44 -9.70 19.24
C PRO A 10 -0.39 -10.58 18.31
N VAL A 11 -0.63 -10.15 17.07
CA VAL A 11 -1.45 -10.86 16.08
C VAL A 11 -0.61 -11.87 15.33
N ARG A 12 -0.96 -13.16 15.38
CA ARG A 12 -0.32 -14.20 14.57
C ARG A 12 -0.91 -14.28 13.18
N ASP A 13 -2.24 -14.41 13.12
CA ASP A 13 -3.00 -14.48 11.88
C ASP A 13 -4.38 -13.87 12.14
N PHE A 14 -4.78 -12.95 11.28
CA PHE A 14 -6.08 -12.31 11.34
C PHE A 14 -6.56 -11.98 9.93
N THR A 15 -7.75 -12.44 9.58
CA THR A 15 -8.37 -12.16 8.29
C THR A 15 -9.75 -11.55 8.51
N ILE A 16 -10.05 -10.48 7.76
CA ILE A 16 -11.35 -9.82 7.76
C ILE A 16 -11.84 -9.59 6.33
N ASN A 17 -13.13 -9.86 6.10
CA ASN A 17 -13.79 -9.59 4.82
C ASN A 17 -14.70 -8.37 4.95
N LEU A 18 -14.24 -7.21 4.49
CA LEU A 18 -14.96 -5.94 4.58
C LEU A 18 -16.21 -5.83 3.70
N ASN A 19 -16.54 -6.88 2.92
CA ASN A 19 -17.82 -6.95 2.20
C ASN A 19 -18.98 -7.44 3.10
N LYS A 20 -18.68 -7.77 4.36
CA LYS A 20 -19.70 -8.14 5.35
C LYS A 20 -20.12 -6.92 6.15
N ASP A 21 -21.41 -6.77 6.41
CA ASP A 21 -21.97 -5.62 7.14
C ASP A 21 -21.66 -5.63 8.63
N PHE A 22 -21.32 -6.80 9.18
CA PHE A 22 -21.07 -6.96 10.61
C PHE A 22 -19.93 -7.93 10.89
N HIS A 23 -19.08 -7.55 11.84
CA HIS A 23 -17.97 -8.37 12.34
C HIS A 23 -18.00 -8.44 13.86
N LEU A 24 -18.00 -9.65 14.40
CA LEU A 24 -17.87 -9.90 15.83
C LEU A 24 -16.51 -10.53 16.15
N LEU A 25 -15.69 -9.81 16.87
CA LEU A 25 -14.36 -10.27 17.33
C LEU A 25 -14.46 -10.78 18.76
N VAL A 26 -14.34 -12.08 18.93
CA VAL A 26 -14.40 -12.76 20.22
C VAL A 26 -13.03 -13.36 20.53
N GLY A 27 -12.64 -13.35 21.79
CA GLY A 27 -11.40 -13.95 22.25
C GLY A 27 -10.94 -13.40 23.58
N LYS A 28 -9.95 -14.07 24.19
CA LYS A 28 -9.34 -13.66 25.46
C LYS A 28 -8.79 -12.22 25.39
N ASN A 29 -8.61 -11.60 26.54
CA ASN A 29 -7.93 -10.31 26.60
C ASN A 29 -6.47 -10.46 26.16
N ASN A 30 -5.92 -9.41 25.58
CA ASN A 30 -4.52 -9.29 25.18
C ASN A 30 -4.04 -10.23 24.05
N ILE A 31 -4.95 -10.77 23.22
CA ILE A 31 -4.58 -11.58 22.03
C ILE A 31 -4.43 -10.76 20.75
N GLY A 32 -4.50 -9.43 20.86
CA GLY A 32 -4.29 -8.56 19.69
C GLY A 32 -5.55 -8.11 18.95
N LYS A 33 -6.78 -8.35 19.48
CA LYS A 33 -8.02 -7.93 18.81
C LYS A 33 -8.02 -6.44 18.43
N SER A 34 -7.75 -5.57 19.40
CA SER A 34 -7.69 -4.11 19.18
C SER A 34 -6.56 -3.76 18.20
N TYR A 35 -5.42 -4.44 18.30
CA TYR A 35 -4.29 -4.25 17.40
C TYR A 35 -4.66 -4.55 15.94
N ALA A 36 -5.30 -5.69 15.70
CA ALA A 36 -5.77 -6.10 14.38
C ALA A 36 -6.78 -5.10 13.79
N ILE A 37 -7.80 -4.70 14.58
CA ILE A 37 -8.80 -3.74 14.11
C ILE A 37 -8.20 -2.36 13.85
N THR A 38 -7.30 -1.91 14.71
CA THR A 38 -6.60 -0.64 14.48
C THR A 38 -5.80 -0.69 13.18
N ALA A 39 -5.07 -1.78 12.92
CA ALA A 39 -4.34 -1.95 11.67
C ALA A 39 -5.28 -1.93 10.44
N VAL A 40 -6.40 -2.66 10.50
CA VAL A 40 -7.43 -2.62 9.44
C VAL A 40 -7.95 -1.21 9.22
N TYR A 41 -8.29 -0.50 10.29
CA TYR A 41 -8.74 0.89 10.21
C TYR A 41 -7.72 1.79 9.51
N LEU A 42 -6.44 1.70 9.87
CA LEU A 42 -5.37 2.50 9.26
C LEU A 42 -5.18 2.18 7.78
N ILE A 43 -5.30 0.90 7.40
CA ILE A 43 -5.25 0.47 6.00
C ILE A 43 -6.40 1.10 5.21
N VAL A 44 -7.64 0.94 5.69
CA VAL A 44 -8.83 1.49 5.04
C VAL A 44 -8.76 3.02 4.95
N LYS A 45 -8.35 3.68 6.04
CA LYS A 45 -8.13 5.12 6.07
C LYS A 45 -7.12 5.57 5.02
N SER A 46 -5.99 4.88 4.90
CA SER A 46 -4.96 5.20 3.90
C SER A 46 -5.49 5.07 2.46
N PHE A 47 -6.33 4.07 2.19
CA PHE A 47 -7.03 3.95 0.90
C PHE A 47 -8.03 5.09 0.66
N GLN A 48 -8.83 5.45 1.67
CA GLN A 48 -9.80 6.54 1.55
C GLN A 48 -9.12 7.89 1.32
N GLU A 49 -8.05 8.18 2.03
CA GLU A 49 -7.27 9.39 1.84
C GLU A 49 -6.62 9.44 0.46
N MET A 50 -6.19 8.30 -0.07
CA MET A 50 -5.70 8.20 -1.44
C MET A 50 -6.80 8.48 -2.46
N SER A 51 -8.00 7.90 -2.28
CA SER A 51 -9.12 8.05 -3.22
C SER A 51 -9.78 9.44 -3.17
N SER A 52 -9.79 10.11 -2.03
CA SER A 52 -10.38 11.45 -1.88
C SER A 52 -9.57 12.53 -2.61
N HIS A 53 -8.30 12.28 -2.89
CA HIS A 53 -7.43 13.16 -3.68
C HIS A 53 -7.37 12.76 -5.16
N SER A 54 -8.19 11.80 -5.58
CA SER A 54 -8.18 11.24 -6.94
C SER A 54 -8.90 12.11 -7.98
N ASN A 55 -8.46 13.35 -8.12
CA ASN A 55 -8.41 13.96 -9.43
C ASN A 55 -7.13 13.41 -10.10
N PRO A 56 -7.21 12.59 -11.17
CA PRO A 56 -6.00 12.00 -11.80
C PRO A 56 -4.98 13.05 -12.24
N PHE A 57 -5.42 14.28 -12.47
CA PHE A 57 -4.56 15.42 -12.76
C PHE A 57 -4.08 16.16 -11.48
N GLY A 58 -4.87 16.20 -10.42
CA GLY A 58 -4.49 16.76 -9.12
C GLY A 58 -3.50 15.91 -8.35
N PHE A 59 -3.53 14.61 -8.55
CA PHE A 59 -2.59 13.65 -8.01
C PHE A 59 -1.15 13.99 -8.41
N ARG A 60 -0.94 14.23 -9.70
CA ARG A 60 0.36 14.59 -10.26
C ARG A 60 0.85 15.96 -9.76
N HIS A 61 -0.06 16.90 -9.53
CA HIS A 61 0.29 18.26 -9.10
C HIS A 61 0.74 18.30 -7.63
N GLN A 62 0.09 17.53 -6.76
CA GLN A 62 0.44 17.47 -5.34
C GLN A 62 1.78 16.75 -5.11
N PHE A 63 2.11 15.79 -5.96
CA PHE A 63 3.40 15.06 -5.94
C PHE A 63 4.58 15.94 -6.28
N LEU A 64 4.43 16.86 -7.22
CA LEU A 64 5.50 17.73 -7.69
C LEU A 64 5.89 18.81 -6.64
N TYR A 65 5.07 18.99 -5.60
CA TYR A 65 5.29 19.98 -4.55
C TYR A 65 5.51 19.38 -3.16
N ASP A 66 5.48 18.06 -3.03
CA ASP A 66 5.78 17.38 -1.77
C ASP A 66 7.25 16.93 -1.77
N ASP A 67 8.10 17.75 -1.19
CA ASP A 67 9.55 17.51 -1.07
C ASP A 67 9.91 16.23 -0.30
N THR A 68 8.91 15.53 0.26
CA THR A 68 9.12 14.30 1.02
C THR A 68 9.07 13.03 0.18
N LEU A 69 8.68 13.13 -1.09
CA LEU A 69 8.55 12.01 -2.02
C LEU A 69 9.71 12.02 -3.01
N SER A 70 10.44 10.92 -3.09
CA SER A 70 11.56 10.77 -4.03
C SER A 70 11.07 10.92 -5.49
N PRO A 71 11.60 11.87 -6.27
CA PRO A 71 11.16 12.14 -7.63
C PRO A 71 11.57 11.05 -8.63
N ASP A 72 12.50 10.15 -8.22
CA ASP A 72 13.24 9.28 -9.16
C ASP A 72 12.34 8.31 -9.94
N GLY A 73 11.31 7.72 -9.31
CA GLY A 73 10.42 6.78 -9.97
C GLY A 73 9.47 7.41 -11.01
N ILE A 74 9.10 8.68 -10.81
CA ILE A 74 8.19 9.40 -11.71
C ILE A 74 8.97 9.98 -12.91
N GLN A 75 10.20 10.41 -12.68
CA GLN A 75 11.09 10.88 -13.75
C GLN A 75 11.41 9.74 -14.73
N GLU A 76 11.75 8.56 -14.23
CA GLU A 76 12.09 7.40 -15.06
C GLU A 76 10.97 7.03 -16.04
N THR A 77 9.72 6.93 -15.56
CA THR A 77 8.57 6.62 -16.43
C THR A 77 8.24 7.74 -17.41
N THR A 78 8.41 8.99 -17.03
CA THR A 78 8.18 10.14 -17.92
C THR A 78 9.25 10.20 -19.03
N GLU A 79 10.49 9.90 -18.71
CA GLU A 79 11.59 9.82 -19.68
C GLU A 79 11.41 8.63 -20.63
N GLU A 80 11.01 7.45 -20.12
CA GLU A 80 10.69 6.28 -20.95
C GLU A 80 9.55 6.59 -21.94
N LEU A 81 8.46 7.19 -21.48
CA LEU A 81 7.33 7.58 -22.36
C LEU A 81 7.74 8.65 -23.37
N SER A 82 8.55 9.63 -22.99
CA SER A 82 9.05 10.67 -23.91
C SER A 82 10.00 10.10 -24.96
N ALA A 83 10.84 9.15 -24.55
CA ALA A 83 11.75 8.44 -25.48
C ALA A 83 10.98 7.56 -26.46
N LEU A 84 9.91 6.90 -26.00
CA LEU A 84 8.98 6.14 -26.83
C LEU A 84 8.27 7.05 -27.84
N ALA A 85 7.70 8.17 -27.38
CA ALA A 85 7.02 9.13 -28.26
C ALA A 85 7.93 9.69 -29.35
N LYS A 86 9.23 9.87 -29.06
CA LYS A 86 10.21 10.32 -30.05
C LYS A 86 10.57 9.23 -31.09
N LYS A 87 10.41 7.96 -30.74
CA LYS A 87 10.72 6.82 -31.63
C LYS A 87 9.55 6.41 -32.53
N LEU A 88 8.33 6.84 -32.19
CA LEU A 88 7.12 6.49 -32.93
C LEU A 88 7.09 7.17 -34.30
N LYS A 89 6.87 6.37 -35.32
CA LYS A 89 6.51 6.88 -36.65
C LYS A 89 5.01 7.26 -36.66
N PRO A 90 4.62 8.23 -37.52
CA PRO A 90 3.21 8.57 -37.66
C PRO A 90 2.41 7.32 -38.09
N ARG A 91 1.38 6.94 -37.30
CA ARG A 91 0.48 5.78 -37.47
C ARG A 91 1.00 4.44 -36.93
N GLU A 92 2.02 4.42 -36.09
CA GLU A 92 2.44 3.21 -35.39
C GLU A 92 1.62 3.08 -34.08
N GLU A 93 0.91 1.96 -33.93
CA GLU A 93 0.18 1.65 -32.67
C GLU A 93 1.18 1.06 -31.68
N VAL A 94 1.25 1.66 -30.49
CA VAL A 94 2.06 1.16 -29.39
C VAL A 94 1.16 0.75 -28.22
N ASP A 95 1.38 -0.44 -27.71
CA ASP A 95 0.73 -0.89 -26.47
C ASP A 95 1.37 -0.19 -25.27
N ILE A 96 0.73 0.90 -24.83
CA ILE A 96 1.15 1.67 -23.65
C ILE A 96 0.66 1.06 -22.33
N LYS A 97 -0.12 -0.04 -22.38
CA LYS A 97 -0.74 -0.65 -21.20
C LYS A 97 0.29 -0.98 -20.12
N ASN A 98 1.40 -1.59 -20.49
CA ASN A 98 2.45 -1.98 -19.54
C ASN A 98 3.12 -0.77 -18.88
N TYR A 99 3.30 0.33 -19.62
CA TYR A 99 3.87 1.57 -19.09
C TYR A 99 2.90 2.23 -18.09
N VAL A 100 1.62 2.30 -18.48
CA VAL A 100 0.58 2.85 -17.58
C VAL A 100 0.45 2.02 -16.31
N LEU A 101 0.47 0.69 -16.41
CA LEU A 101 0.43 -0.19 -15.24
C LEU A 101 1.65 -0.03 -14.33
N LYS A 102 2.85 0.12 -14.91
CA LYS A 102 4.09 0.38 -14.16
C LYS A 102 3.99 1.71 -13.42
N ASP A 103 3.54 2.77 -14.09
CA ASP A 103 3.39 4.10 -13.51
C ASP A 103 2.34 4.13 -12.38
N VAL A 104 1.19 3.49 -12.60
CA VAL A 104 0.15 3.33 -11.59
C VAL A 104 0.68 2.56 -10.39
N LYS A 105 1.42 1.48 -10.61
CA LYS A 105 2.04 0.69 -9.54
C LYS A 105 3.01 1.53 -8.74
N ASN A 106 3.97 2.21 -9.39
CA ASN A 106 4.98 3.02 -8.73
C ASN A 106 4.34 4.16 -7.91
N THR A 107 3.34 4.82 -8.50
CA THR A 107 2.59 5.89 -7.84
C THR A 107 1.83 5.36 -6.63
N PHE A 108 1.15 4.21 -6.78
CA PHE A 108 0.44 3.56 -5.68
C PHE A 108 1.41 3.18 -4.55
N GLU A 109 2.53 2.53 -4.88
CA GLU A 109 3.55 2.15 -3.91
C GLU A 109 4.05 3.37 -3.13
N ALA A 110 4.47 4.41 -3.82
CA ALA A 110 5.03 5.60 -3.20
C ALA A 110 4.04 6.27 -2.24
N ILE A 111 2.80 6.51 -2.68
CA ILE A 111 1.81 7.23 -1.86
C ILE A 111 1.22 6.35 -0.76
N PHE A 112 0.73 5.19 -1.14
CA PHE A 112 0.01 4.33 -0.21
C PHE A 112 0.93 3.85 0.90
N LEU A 113 2.14 3.38 0.55
CA LEU A 113 3.09 2.89 1.54
C LEU A 113 3.57 4.01 2.47
N GLN A 114 3.84 5.19 1.94
CA GLN A 114 4.26 6.32 2.76
C GLN A 114 3.17 6.74 3.76
N ARG A 115 1.92 6.84 3.31
CA ARG A 115 0.78 7.15 4.18
C ARG A 115 0.54 6.07 5.23
N LEU A 116 0.59 4.81 4.80
CA LEU A 116 0.44 3.67 5.68
C LEU A 116 1.54 3.67 6.75
N LYS A 117 2.80 3.83 6.36
CA LYS A 117 3.95 3.94 7.26
C LYS A 117 3.75 5.04 8.30
N ASN A 118 3.40 6.25 7.86
CA ASN A 118 3.18 7.38 8.75
C ASN A 118 2.02 7.12 9.73
N SER A 119 0.91 6.57 9.25
CA SER A 119 -0.24 6.24 10.08
C SER A 119 0.10 5.18 11.12
N PHE A 120 0.87 4.17 10.75
CA PHE A 120 1.30 3.11 11.67
C PHE A 120 2.32 3.63 12.68
N ALA A 121 3.32 4.39 12.25
CA ALA A 121 4.31 4.98 13.15
C ALA A 121 3.66 5.90 14.20
N ASN A 122 2.73 6.74 13.79
CA ASN A 122 1.99 7.63 14.70
C ASN A 122 1.08 6.88 15.69
N THR A 123 0.57 5.71 15.30
CA THR A 123 -0.39 4.96 16.12
C THR A 123 0.29 3.96 17.04
N PHE A 124 1.31 3.26 16.56
CA PHE A 124 1.99 2.19 17.30
C PHE A 124 3.32 2.62 17.93
N THR A 125 3.64 3.91 17.87
CA THR A 125 4.83 4.55 18.49
C THR A 125 6.16 4.12 17.86
N SER A 126 6.30 2.88 17.41
CA SER A 126 7.49 2.35 16.73
C SER A 126 7.09 1.22 15.81
N LEU A 127 7.70 1.15 14.64
CA LEU A 127 7.51 0.04 13.71
C LEU A 127 8.16 -1.25 14.22
N ASP A 128 9.20 -1.16 15.06
CA ASP A 128 9.84 -2.33 15.68
C ASP A 128 8.86 -3.09 16.60
N ASN A 129 7.93 -2.37 17.23
CA ASN A 129 6.88 -2.98 18.05
C ASN A 129 5.84 -3.75 17.22
N LEU A 130 5.87 -3.63 15.89
CA LEU A 130 4.97 -4.36 14.99
C LEU A 130 5.41 -5.79 14.74
N ARG A 131 6.65 -6.16 15.08
CA ARG A 131 7.10 -7.54 14.99
C ARG A 131 6.44 -8.40 16.07
N ASN A 132 6.02 -9.59 15.67
CA ASN A 132 5.50 -10.56 16.63
C ASN A 132 6.64 -11.09 17.51
N ARG A 133 6.52 -10.90 18.83
CA ARG A 133 7.54 -11.33 19.80
C ARG A 133 7.67 -12.85 19.89
N TYR A 134 6.72 -13.60 19.36
CA TYR A 134 6.65 -15.06 19.42
C TYR A 134 6.95 -15.73 18.08
N SER A 135 7.27 -14.95 17.05
CA SER A 135 7.59 -15.45 15.71
C SER A 135 8.81 -14.71 15.16
N ASN A 136 9.69 -15.44 14.50
CA ASN A 136 10.81 -14.87 13.74
C ASN A 136 10.40 -14.48 12.31
N GLU A 137 9.14 -14.68 11.96
CA GLU A 137 8.62 -14.34 10.64
C GLU A 137 8.36 -12.85 10.51
N THR A 138 8.56 -12.34 9.33
CA THR A 138 8.34 -10.93 9.01
C THR A 138 6.84 -10.61 9.03
N PRO A 139 6.43 -9.49 9.65
CA PRO A 139 5.05 -9.03 9.59
C PRO A 139 4.62 -8.77 8.16
N SER A 140 3.44 -9.24 7.79
CA SER A 140 2.88 -9.02 6.46
C SER A 140 1.40 -8.65 6.50
N ILE A 141 1.01 -7.87 5.49
CA ILE A 141 -0.37 -7.46 5.25
C ILE A 141 -0.70 -7.84 3.81
N THR A 142 -1.69 -8.70 3.62
CA THR A 142 -2.22 -9.02 2.29
C THR A 142 -3.57 -8.36 2.13
N ILE A 143 -3.75 -7.65 1.03
CA ILE A 143 -4.99 -6.95 0.68
C ILE A 143 -5.46 -7.49 -0.66
N ASP A 144 -6.66 -8.06 -0.69
CA ASP A 144 -7.36 -8.45 -1.91
C ASP A 144 -8.52 -7.48 -2.14
N TYR A 145 -8.45 -6.74 -3.23
CA TYR A 145 -9.47 -5.77 -3.63
C TYR A 145 -9.83 -5.95 -5.10
N ASN A 146 -11.05 -6.41 -5.37
CA ASN A 146 -11.58 -6.62 -6.73
C ASN A 146 -10.68 -7.49 -7.63
N GLY A 147 -10.04 -8.51 -7.07
CA GLY A 147 -9.15 -9.42 -7.80
C GLY A 147 -7.71 -8.92 -7.94
N MET A 148 -7.41 -7.73 -7.43
CA MET A 148 -6.03 -7.26 -7.27
C MET A 148 -5.52 -7.65 -5.89
N GLU A 149 -4.37 -8.31 -5.84
CA GLU A 149 -3.74 -8.74 -4.60
C GLU A 149 -2.45 -7.97 -4.35
N PHE A 150 -2.35 -7.37 -3.17
CA PHE A 150 -1.17 -6.66 -2.71
C PHE A 150 -0.63 -7.35 -1.47
N GLU A 151 0.64 -7.73 -1.48
CA GLU A 151 1.33 -8.22 -0.29
C GLU A 151 2.38 -7.20 0.16
N ILE A 152 2.16 -6.64 1.34
CA ILE A 152 3.04 -5.66 1.97
C ILE A 152 3.81 -6.35 3.07
N ILE A 153 5.13 -6.22 3.06
CA ILE A 153 6.02 -6.69 4.10
C ILE A 153 6.50 -5.50 4.92
N ILE A 154 6.58 -5.69 6.24
CA ILE A 154 7.08 -4.68 7.16
C ILE A 154 8.48 -5.11 7.62
N ASN A 155 9.51 -4.49 7.04
CA ASN A 155 10.91 -4.69 7.41
C ASN A 155 11.41 -3.45 8.16
N ASP A 156 12.06 -3.66 9.29
CA ASP A 156 12.86 -2.72 10.13
C ASP A 156 12.56 -1.23 10.04
N GLU A 157 11.67 -0.65 9.53
CA GLU A 157 11.27 0.73 9.28
C GLU A 157 10.70 0.97 7.88
N ARG A 158 10.61 -0.09 7.05
CA ARG A 158 10.13 0.05 5.67
C ARG A 158 8.94 -0.83 5.43
N PHE A 159 7.99 -0.28 4.68
CA PHE A 159 6.89 -1.02 4.07
C PHE A 159 7.27 -1.24 2.61
N GLU A 160 7.24 -2.48 2.17
CA GLU A 160 7.59 -2.87 0.81
C GLU A 160 6.48 -3.71 0.20
N ILE A 161 6.10 -3.45 -1.05
CA ILE A 161 5.19 -4.33 -1.78
C ILE A 161 5.99 -5.46 -2.39
N LYS A 162 5.77 -6.68 -1.87
CA LYS A 162 6.38 -7.90 -2.39
C LYS A 162 5.65 -8.43 -3.62
N LYS A 163 4.33 -8.28 -3.65
CA LYS A 163 3.48 -8.82 -4.70
C LYS A 163 2.41 -7.81 -5.08
N PHE A 164 2.24 -7.62 -6.37
CA PHE A 164 1.19 -6.81 -6.96
C PHE A 164 0.69 -7.57 -8.20
N ASN A 165 -0.51 -8.14 -8.13
CA ASN A 165 -1.12 -8.93 -9.21
C ASN A 165 -2.43 -8.32 -9.66
#